data_3febe8ff9102e7c6b8ad2786f67a67a3
#
_entry.id   3febe8ff9102e7c6b8ad2786f67a67a3
#
_cell.length_a   1.000
_cell.length_b   1.000
_cell.length_c   1.000
_cell.angle_alpha   90.00
_cell.angle_beta   90.00
_cell.angle_gamma   90.00
#
_symmetry.space_group_name_H-M   'P 1'
#
loop_
_entity.id
_entity.type
_entity.pdbx_description
1 polymer ?
#
loop_
_entity_poly.entity_id
_entity_poly.type
_entity_poly.pdbx_seq_one_letter_code
_entity_poly.pdbx_strand_id
1 'polypeptide(L)'
;SPQGLLRLVSHLPALAKLPVVFHVETPQALHAHVLQLRHSGISMVYSSGEPRETEAYALFAHILAAKTHTGALHFFDTVSANNLPSTQASLLQVPLAPEPSELSDVTINGIFSDVNERLGTDIQPLRVLGAHATDTVAVMLGAETTKLSAYVPIVSLHLVRPLSARCLVDSIPTSVKRVAVLEH
;
A
#
# COMPACT_ATOMS: atom_id res chain seq x y z
N SER A 1 8.34 -15.92 8.87
CA SER A 1 7.67 -17.24 8.79
C SER A 1 6.19 -17.10 9.11
N PRO A 2 5.28 -17.95 8.60
CA PRO A 2 3.86 -17.92 8.91
C PRO A 2 3.57 -17.97 10.42
N GLN A 3 4.39 -18.66 11.21
CA GLN A 3 4.26 -18.69 12.66
C GLN A 3 4.54 -17.34 13.34
N GLY A 4 5.47 -16.55 12.81
CA GLY A 4 5.73 -15.19 13.30
C GLY A 4 4.54 -14.28 13.07
N LEU A 5 3.90 -14.37 11.91
CA LEU A 5 2.70 -13.63 11.58
C LEU A 5 1.54 -13.99 12.51
N LEU A 6 1.31 -15.27 12.77
CA LEU A 6 0.26 -15.74 13.69
C LEU A 6 0.44 -15.22 15.12
N ARG A 7 1.69 -15.12 15.61
CA ARG A 7 1.97 -14.53 16.92
C ARG A 7 1.68 -13.02 16.95
N LEU A 8 1.90 -12.34 15.85
CA LEU A 8 1.63 -10.91 15.75
C LEU A 8 0.12 -10.61 15.77
N VAL A 9 -0.71 -11.49 15.18
CA VAL A 9 -2.17 -11.28 15.00
C VAL A 9 -2.86 -10.94 16.33
N SER A 10 -2.55 -11.65 17.42
CA SER A 10 -3.17 -11.42 18.72
C SER A 10 -2.84 -10.06 19.35
N HIS A 11 -1.73 -9.44 18.92
CA HIS A 11 -1.28 -8.15 19.45
C HIS A 11 -1.64 -6.97 18.54
N LEU A 12 -2.00 -7.22 17.28
CA LEU A 12 -2.28 -6.15 16.31
C LEU A 12 -3.36 -5.15 16.77
N PRO A 13 -4.47 -5.54 17.42
CA PRO A 13 -5.47 -4.57 17.87
C PRO A 13 -4.93 -3.55 18.88
N ALA A 14 -3.98 -3.96 19.72
CA ALA A 14 -3.29 -3.05 20.64
C ALA A 14 -2.25 -2.20 19.91
N LEU A 15 -1.49 -2.79 19.00
CA LEU A 15 -0.45 -2.13 18.22
C LEU A 15 -1.03 -1.14 17.20
N ALA A 16 -2.26 -1.37 16.72
CA ALA A 16 -2.96 -0.44 15.84
C ALA A 16 -3.22 0.94 16.48
N LYS A 17 -3.12 1.04 17.80
CA LYS A 17 -3.28 2.31 18.57
C LYS A 17 -1.95 2.99 18.88
N LEU A 18 -0.86 2.50 18.36
CA LEU A 18 0.49 3.04 18.58
C LEU A 18 1.11 3.46 17.25
N PRO A 19 1.93 4.51 17.20
CA PRO A 19 2.61 4.95 15.96
C PRO A 19 3.79 4.02 15.63
N VAL A 20 3.50 2.77 15.30
CA VAL A 20 4.47 1.74 14.94
C VAL A 20 4.27 1.27 13.51
N VAL A 21 5.35 0.96 12.83
CA VAL A 21 5.31 0.41 11.48
C VAL A 21 5.95 -0.97 11.46
N PHE A 22 5.25 -1.93 10.85
CA PHE A 22 5.78 -3.26 10.58
C PHE A 22 6.10 -3.37 9.10
N HIS A 23 7.34 -3.69 8.78
CA HIS A 23 7.75 -4.02 7.43
C HIS A 23 7.83 -5.53 7.30
N VAL A 24 7.05 -6.09 6.38
CA VAL A 24 6.92 -7.53 6.20
C VAL A 24 7.20 -7.88 4.75
N GLU A 25 8.35 -8.48 4.50
CA GLU A 25 8.62 -9.12 3.22
C GLU A 25 7.72 -10.35 3.08
N THR A 26 6.95 -10.39 2.02
CA THR A 26 5.90 -11.39 1.84
C THR A 26 5.99 -11.95 0.43
N PRO A 27 6.47 -13.19 0.25
CA PRO A 27 6.33 -13.86 -1.04
C PRO A 27 4.86 -13.85 -1.49
N GLN A 28 4.62 -13.67 -2.77
CA GLN A 28 3.28 -13.51 -3.34
C GLN A 28 2.28 -14.58 -2.86
N ALA A 29 2.71 -15.82 -2.72
CA ALA A 29 1.91 -16.94 -2.18
C ALA A 29 1.38 -16.72 -0.75
N LEU A 30 1.87 -15.72 -0.01
CA LEU A 30 1.45 -15.42 1.36
C LEU A 30 0.59 -14.15 1.48
N HIS A 31 0.28 -13.46 0.38
CA HIS A 31 -0.54 -12.24 0.41
C HIS A 31 -1.90 -12.47 1.06
N ALA A 32 -2.56 -13.59 0.76
CA ALA A 32 -3.84 -13.95 1.35
C ALA A 32 -3.78 -14.03 2.90
N HIS A 33 -2.66 -14.48 3.46
CA HIS A 33 -2.47 -14.53 4.91
C HIS A 33 -2.31 -13.13 5.51
N VAL A 34 -1.60 -12.23 4.83
CA VAL A 34 -1.46 -10.84 5.27
C VAL A 34 -2.80 -10.10 5.18
N LEU A 35 -3.56 -10.33 4.11
CA LEU A 35 -4.88 -9.70 3.93
C LEU A 35 -5.90 -10.09 5.02
N GLN A 36 -5.74 -11.23 5.68
CA GLN A 36 -6.57 -11.60 6.83
C GLN A 36 -6.39 -10.61 8.00
N LEU A 37 -5.26 -9.89 8.07
CA LEU A 37 -5.00 -8.90 9.11
C LEU A 37 -5.83 -7.61 8.96
N ARG A 38 -6.54 -7.43 7.84
CA ARG A 38 -7.36 -6.23 7.56
C ARG A 38 -8.40 -5.94 8.66
N HIS A 39 -8.81 -6.95 9.42
CA HIS A 39 -9.78 -6.80 10.49
C HIS A 39 -9.17 -6.31 11.83
N SER A 40 -7.85 -6.25 11.92
CA SER A 40 -7.14 -5.85 13.16
C SER A 40 -7.23 -4.37 13.50
N GLY A 41 -7.67 -3.52 12.58
CA GLY A 41 -7.68 -2.06 12.74
C GLY A 41 -6.40 -1.36 12.28
N ILE A 42 -5.31 -2.10 12.02
CA ILE A 42 -4.05 -1.55 11.52
C ILE A 42 -4.18 -1.06 10.07
N SER A 43 -3.52 0.04 9.73
CA SER A 43 -3.43 0.48 8.34
C SER A 43 -2.55 -0.49 7.54
N MET A 44 -2.89 -0.75 6.27
CA MET A 44 -2.18 -1.74 5.46
C MET A 44 -1.79 -1.15 4.11
N VAL A 45 -0.50 -1.21 3.82
CA VAL A 45 0.12 -0.66 2.61
C VAL A 45 0.90 -1.77 1.92
N TYR A 46 0.75 -1.88 0.61
CA TYR A 46 1.45 -2.85 -0.23
C TYR A 46 2.39 -2.17 -1.24
N SER A 47 3.52 -2.80 -1.52
CA SER A 47 4.38 -2.46 -2.65
C SER A 47 4.89 -3.70 -3.40
N SER A 48 5.18 -3.55 -4.69
CA SER A 48 5.52 -4.64 -5.60
C SER A 48 6.93 -5.22 -5.43
N GLY A 49 7.73 -4.73 -4.50
CA GLY A 49 9.15 -5.11 -4.37
C GLY A 49 10.09 -4.41 -5.36
N GLU A 50 9.60 -3.48 -6.18
CA GLU A 50 10.46 -2.55 -6.89
C GLU A 50 11.10 -1.61 -5.85
N PRO A 51 12.44 -1.43 -5.81
CA PRO A 51 13.11 -0.75 -4.71
C PRO A 51 12.63 0.67 -4.42
N ARG A 52 12.45 1.50 -5.46
CA ARG A 52 11.98 2.89 -5.28
C ARG A 52 10.53 2.96 -4.83
N GLU A 53 9.69 2.09 -5.36
CA GLU A 53 8.29 1.96 -4.95
C GLU A 53 8.20 1.50 -3.49
N THR A 54 8.99 0.48 -3.13
CA THR A 54 9.04 -0.05 -1.77
C THR A 54 9.50 1.00 -0.77
N GLU A 55 10.53 1.79 -1.11
CA GLU A 55 11.00 2.91 -0.28
C GLU A 55 9.91 3.96 -0.10
N ALA A 56 9.22 4.34 -1.17
CA ALA A 56 8.19 5.37 -1.12
C ALA A 56 6.98 4.94 -0.27
N TYR A 57 6.50 3.70 -0.43
CA TYR A 57 5.41 3.20 0.41
C TYR A 57 5.85 2.92 1.85
N ALA A 58 7.13 2.57 2.08
CA ALA A 58 7.67 2.50 3.43
C ALA A 58 7.63 3.86 4.12
N LEU A 59 8.10 4.92 3.44
CA LEU A 59 8.05 6.29 3.95
C LEU A 59 6.59 6.74 4.19
N PHE A 60 5.68 6.43 3.25
CA PHE A 60 4.25 6.68 3.42
C PHE A 60 3.72 6.05 4.72
N ALA A 61 4.03 4.78 4.98
CA ALA A 61 3.58 4.08 6.18
C ALA A 61 4.10 4.74 7.46
N HIS A 62 5.37 5.20 7.47
CA HIS A 62 5.95 5.92 8.60
C HIS A 62 5.28 7.28 8.83
N ILE A 63 5.07 8.06 7.77
CA ILE A 63 4.40 9.37 7.89
C ILE A 63 2.95 9.17 8.36
N LEU A 64 2.25 8.16 7.81
CA LEU A 64 0.89 7.83 8.23
C LEU A 64 0.83 7.52 9.72
N ALA A 65 1.67 6.60 10.19
CA ALA A 65 1.73 6.23 11.60
C ALA A 65 2.07 7.41 12.52
N ALA A 66 3.03 8.24 12.12
CA ALA A 66 3.47 9.41 12.89
C ALA A 66 2.41 10.52 12.93
N LYS A 67 1.66 10.74 11.85
CA LYS A 67 0.61 11.77 11.79
C LYS A 67 -0.69 11.35 12.48
N THR A 68 -1.06 10.08 12.38
CA THR A 68 -2.35 9.60 12.90
C THR A 68 -2.24 8.93 14.28
N HIS A 69 -1.03 8.73 14.77
CA HIS A 69 -0.72 7.96 15.98
C HIS A 69 -1.33 6.54 15.96
N THR A 70 -1.40 5.95 14.75
CA THR A 70 -1.93 4.59 14.55
C THR A 70 -0.87 3.68 13.94
N GLY A 71 -1.05 2.37 14.14
CA GLY A 71 -0.15 1.38 13.57
C GLY A 71 -0.33 1.21 12.06
N ALA A 72 0.77 0.94 11.36
CA ALA A 72 0.76 0.59 9.95
C ALA A 72 1.54 -0.70 9.68
N LEU A 73 1.04 -1.49 8.74
CA LEU A 73 1.68 -2.67 8.19
C LEU A 73 2.02 -2.40 6.72
N HIS A 74 3.29 -2.27 6.41
CA HIS A 74 3.80 -2.24 5.05
C HIS A 74 4.28 -3.64 4.68
N PHE A 75 3.61 -4.29 3.76
CA PHE A 75 4.02 -5.58 3.23
C PHE A 75 4.40 -5.44 1.76
N PHE A 76 5.40 -6.20 1.35
CA PHE A 76 6.01 -6.05 0.03
C PHE A 76 6.55 -7.37 -0.49
N ASP A 77 6.60 -7.49 -1.81
CA ASP A 77 7.26 -8.62 -2.48
C ASP A 77 8.78 -8.54 -2.29
N THR A 78 9.47 -9.66 -2.51
CA THR A 78 10.92 -9.72 -2.38
C THR A 78 11.59 -8.64 -3.22
N VAL A 79 12.34 -7.78 -2.55
CA VAL A 79 13.06 -6.65 -3.19
C VAL A 79 14.31 -7.17 -3.90
N SER A 80 14.49 -6.76 -5.15
CA SER A 80 15.73 -7.04 -5.88
C SER A 80 16.91 -6.25 -5.31
N ALA A 81 17.86 -6.95 -4.72
CA ALA A 81 19.03 -6.34 -4.07
C ALA A 81 19.97 -5.57 -5.03
N ASN A 82 19.81 -5.74 -6.33
CA ASN A 82 20.74 -5.19 -7.32
C ASN A 82 20.56 -3.69 -7.61
N ASN A 83 19.48 -3.07 -7.16
CA ASN A 83 19.13 -1.67 -7.48
C ASN A 83 18.56 -0.94 -6.26
N LEU A 84 19.18 -1.06 -5.10
CA LEU A 84 18.75 -0.31 -3.92
C LEU A 84 18.90 1.20 -4.18
N PRO A 85 17.86 2.00 -3.91
CA PRO A 85 17.94 3.44 -4.07
C PRO A 85 18.93 4.06 -3.08
N SER A 86 19.68 5.07 -3.54
CA SER A 86 20.55 5.88 -2.69
C SER A 86 19.80 7.15 -2.29
N THR A 87 18.90 7.05 -1.34
CA THR A 87 18.14 8.21 -0.86
C THR A 87 18.86 8.89 0.30
N GLN A 88 18.84 10.22 0.30
CA GLN A 88 19.42 10.98 1.42
C GLN A 88 18.62 10.75 2.70
N ALA A 89 19.29 10.36 3.77
CA ALA A 89 18.64 10.05 5.05
C ALA A 89 17.76 11.20 5.60
N SER A 90 18.08 12.45 5.27
CA SER A 90 17.28 13.63 5.65
C SER A 90 15.88 13.62 5.06
N LEU A 91 15.69 13.04 3.88
CA LEU A 91 14.37 12.93 3.23
C LEU A 91 13.47 11.88 3.91
N LEU A 92 14.08 10.94 4.63
CA LEU A 92 13.39 9.86 5.34
C LEU A 92 13.06 10.22 6.80
N GLN A 93 13.41 11.42 7.27
CA GLN A 93 13.07 11.84 8.63
C GLN A 93 11.56 12.05 8.77
N VAL A 94 10.97 11.35 9.74
CA VAL A 94 9.54 11.41 10.05
C VAL A 94 9.37 11.76 11.53
N PRO A 95 9.20 13.04 11.88
CA PRO A 95 8.90 13.43 13.24
C PRO A 95 7.48 12.99 13.62
N LEU A 96 7.31 12.56 14.87
CA LEU A 96 5.98 12.30 15.42
C LEU A 96 5.20 13.61 15.50
N ALA A 97 3.98 13.62 14.98
CA ALA A 97 3.11 14.78 15.11
C ALA A 97 2.76 15.03 16.60
N PRO A 98 2.71 16.30 17.06
CA PRO A 98 2.36 16.59 18.45
C PRO A 98 0.93 16.15 18.79
N GLU A 99 0.02 16.28 17.84
CA GLU A 99 -1.38 15.85 17.95
C GLU A 99 -1.75 14.91 16.79
N PRO A 100 -2.56 13.88 17.03
CA PRO A 100 -2.97 12.95 15.98
C PRO A 100 -3.93 13.61 14.99
N SER A 101 -3.68 13.42 13.70
CA SER A 101 -4.62 13.76 12.64
C SER A 101 -5.66 12.65 12.46
N GLU A 102 -6.88 13.05 12.07
CA GLU A 102 -7.89 12.07 11.69
C GLU A 102 -7.44 11.27 10.45
N LEU A 103 -7.69 9.97 10.47
CA LEU A 103 -7.44 9.08 9.33
C LEU A 103 -8.55 9.28 8.28
N SER A 104 -8.37 10.25 7.42
CA SER A 104 -9.31 10.66 6.36
C SER A 104 -8.65 10.64 4.99
N ASP A 105 -9.46 10.67 3.91
CA ASP A 105 -8.96 10.76 2.54
C ASP A 105 -8.09 12.02 2.34
N VAL A 106 -8.41 13.13 3.01
CA VAL A 106 -7.63 14.37 2.95
C VAL A 106 -6.24 14.17 3.54
N THR A 107 -6.16 13.56 4.73
CA THR A 107 -4.89 13.25 5.39
C THR A 107 -4.05 12.29 4.55
N ILE A 108 -4.67 11.23 4.02
CA ILE A 108 -4.02 10.23 3.18
C ILE A 108 -3.45 10.86 1.92
N ASN A 109 -4.24 11.64 1.18
CA ASN A 109 -3.80 12.29 -0.05
C ASN A 109 -2.67 13.30 0.22
N GLY A 110 -2.73 14.02 1.35
CA GLY A 110 -1.66 14.91 1.77
C GLY A 110 -0.34 14.17 2.05
N ILE A 111 -0.40 12.95 2.60
CA ILE A 111 0.79 12.11 2.82
C ILE A 111 1.35 11.62 1.49
N PHE A 112 0.51 11.16 0.55
CA PHE A 112 0.97 10.78 -0.79
C PHE A 112 1.68 11.93 -1.50
N SER A 113 1.13 13.15 -1.43
CA SER A 113 1.76 14.34 -2.01
C SER A 113 3.12 14.65 -1.37
N ASP A 114 3.23 14.57 -0.04
CA ASP A 114 4.48 14.81 0.70
C ASP A 114 5.56 13.78 0.30
N VAL A 115 5.22 12.49 0.22
CA VAL A 115 6.17 11.44 -0.19
C VAL A 115 6.62 11.64 -1.63
N ASN A 116 5.70 11.90 -2.54
CA ASN A 116 6.00 12.11 -3.96
C ASN A 116 6.92 13.33 -4.16
N GLU A 117 6.69 14.42 -3.43
CA GLU A 117 7.55 15.61 -3.47
C GLU A 117 8.96 15.30 -2.94
N ARG A 118 9.07 14.60 -1.80
CA ARG A 118 10.36 14.27 -1.18
C ARG A 118 11.22 13.34 -2.02
N LEU A 119 10.60 12.33 -2.62
CA LEU A 119 11.33 11.26 -3.31
C LEU A 119 11.30 11.38 -4.84
N GLY A 120 10.55 12.34 -5.39
CA GLY A 120 10.34 12.46 -6.83
C GLY A 120 9.67 11.22 -7.42
N THR A 121 8.69 10.68 -6.70
CA THR A 121 7.92 9.49 -7.09
C THR A 121 6.50 9.86 -7.50
N ASP A 122 5.71 8.87 -7.89
CA ASP A 122 4.33 9.00 -8.35
C ASP A 122 3.47 7.89 -7.71
N ILE A 123 3.68 7.65 -6.42
CA ILE A 123 2.89 6.65 -5.69
C ILE A 123 1.47 7.15 -5.42
N GLN A 124 0.51 6.22 -5.44
CA GLN A 124 -0.92 6.48 -5.26
C GLN A 124 -1.57 5.33 -4.47
N PRO A 125 -2.73 5.56 -3.80
CA PRO A 125 -3.44 4.49 -3.10
C PRO A 125 -3.89 3.37 -4.05
N LEU A 126 -4.23 3.73 -5.28
CA LEU A 126 -4.65 2.85 -6.36
C LEU A 126 -3.94 3.29 -7.65
N ARG A 127 -3.43 2.36 -8.42
CA ARG A 127 -2.78 2.64 -9.70
C ARG A 127 -3.51 1.93 -10.85
N VAL A 128 -3.89 2.67 -11.87
CA VAL A 128 -4.47 2.09 -13.08
C VAL A 128 -3.36 1.75 -14.06
N LEU A 129 -3.28 0.50 -14.44
CA LEU A 129 -2.28 -0.03 -15.37
C LEU A 129 -2.97 -0.54 -16.64
N GLY A 130 -2.31 -0.37 -17.79
CA GLY A 130 -2.84 -0.77 -19.09
C GLY A 130 -3.84 0.23 -19.67
N ALA A 131 -3.78 0.43 -20.98
CA ALA A 131 -4.62 1.38 -21.72
C ALA A 131 -5.43 0.63 -22.81
N HIS A 132 -6.28 -0.29 -22.35
CA HIS A 132 -7.13 -1.05 -23.30
C HIS A 132 -8.56 -0.51 -23.27
N ALA A 133 -9.12 -0.23 -24.43
CA ALA A 133 -10.54 0.09 -24.59
C ALA A 133 -11.37 -1.19 -24.44
N THR A 134 -11.52 -1.68 -23.20
CA THR A 134 -12.34 -2.83 -22.89
C THR A 134 -13.50 -2.43 -21.97
N ASP A 135 -14.55 -3.25 -21.94
CA ASP A 135 -15.64 -3.11 -21.01
C ASP A 135 -15.41 -3.83 -19.66
N THR A 136 -14.19 -4.33 -19.47
CA THR A 136 -13.80 -5.12 -18.30
C THR A 136 -12.53 -4.55 -17.69
N VAL A 137 -12.47 -4.45 -16.35
CA VAL A 137 -11.28 -4.11 -15.57
C VAL A 137 -11.04 -5.17 -14.51
N ALA A 138 -9.79 -5.47 -14.23
CA ALA A 138 -9.43 -6.32 -13.09
C ALA A 138 -8.98 -5.45 -11.92
N VAL A 139 -9.39 -5.80 -10.70
CA VAL A 139 -8.89 -5.23 -9.45
C VAL A 139 -8.06 -6.28 -8.77
N MET A 140 -6.81 -6.00 -8.48
CA MET A 140 -5.92 -6.97 -7.87
C MET A 140 -4.78 -6.32 -7.08
N LEU A 141 -4.10 -7.15 -6.30
CA LEU A 141 -2.91 -6.83 -5.55
C LEU A 141 -1.81 -7.84 -5.92
N GLY A 142 -0.56 -7.38 -6.03
CA GLY A 142 0.57 -8.26 -6.28
C GLY A 142 1.40 -7.86 -7.52
N ALA A 143 2.60 -8.42 -7.63
CA ALA A 143 3.57 -8.11 -8.68
C ALA A 143 3.10 -8.52 -10.11
N GLU A 144 2.16 -9.46 -10.21
CA GLU A 144 1.62 -9.91 -11.51
C GLU A 144 0.77 -8.84 -12.21
N THR A 145 0.40 -7.75 -11.50
CA THR A 145 -0.38 -6.62 -12.07
C THR A 145 0.26 -6.09 -13.35
N THR A 146 1.58 -5.92 -13.36
CA THR A 146 2.31 -5.40 -14.52
C THR A 146 2.22 -6.32 -15.73
N LYS A 147 2.31 -7.63 -15.52
CA LYS A 147 2.24 -8.63 -16.63
C LYS A 147 0.83 -8.71 -17.19
N LEU A 148 -0.18 -8.78 -16.33
CA LEU A 148 -1.57 -8.90 -16.73
C LEU A 148 -2.11 -7.62 -17.37
N SER A 149 -1.56 -6.45 -17.03
CA SER A 149 -1.97 -5.17 -17.62
C SER A 149 -1.73 -5.07 -19.12
N ALA A 150 -0.91 -5.97 -19.70
CA ALA A 150 -0.76 -6.09 -21.14
C ALA A 150 -2.02 -6.65 -21.83
N TYR A 151 -2.91 -7.31 -21.10
CA TYR A 151 -4.09 -7.99 -21.65
C TYR A 151 -5.41 -7.35 -21.23
N VAL A 152 -5.46 -6.77 -20.04
CA VAL A 152 -6.66 -6.15 -19.46
C VAL A 152 -6.25 -4.97 -18.58
N PRO A 153 -7.01 -3.85 -18.56
CA PRO A 153 -6.77 -2.78 -17.60
C PRO A 153 -6.87 -3.29 -16.17
N ILE A 154 -5.96 -2.87 -15.33
CA ILE A 154 -5.88 -3.30 -13.94
C ILE A 154 -5.91 -2.11 -13.01
N VAL A 155 -6.73 -2.17 -11.99
CA VAL A 155 -6.62 -1.33 -10.80
C VAL A 155 -5.77 -2.08 -9.77
N SER A 156 -4.51 -1.66 -9.63
CA SER A 156 -3.59 -2.20 -8.65
C SER A 156 -3.81 -1.53 -7.29
N LEU A 157 -4.00 -2.33 -6.25
CA LEU A 157 -4.18 -1.85 -4.88
C LEU A 157 -2.82 -1.68 -4.20
N HIS A 158 -2.59 -0.50 -3.62
CA HIS A 158 -1.41 -0.21 -2.80
C HIS A 158 -1.80 0.17 -1.37
N LEU A 159 -2.80 1.04 -1.18
CA LEU A 159 -3.40 1.27 0.13
C LEU A 159 -4.58 0.31 0.31
N VAL A 160 -4.33 -0.79 1.01
CA VAL A 160 -5.32 -1.85 1.24
C VAL A 160 -6.28 -1.49 2.37
N ARG A 161 -5.77 -0.74 3.37
CA ARG A 161 -6.56 -0.24 4.49
C ARG A 161 -5.98 1.09 5.00
N PRO A 162 -6.81 2.14 5.15
CA PRO A 162 -8.22 2.19 4.73
C PRO A 162 -8.35 2.18 3.21
N LEU A 163 -9.36 1.48 2.69
CA LEU A 163 -9.71 1.53 1.27
C LEU A 163 -10.88 2.49 1.08
N SER A 164 -10.65 3.57 0.34
CA SER A 164 -11.70 4.50 -0.04
C SER A 164 -12.54 3.94 -1.18
N ALA A 165 -13.79 3.61 -0.91
CA ALA A 165 -14.73 3.14 -1.94
C ALA A 165 -14.88 4.18 -3.06
N ARG A 166 -14.88 5.47 -2.72
CA ARG A 166 -14.94 6.57 -3.69
C ARG A 166 -13.70 6.56 -4.60
N CYS A 167 -12.51 6.49 -4.02
CA CYS A 167 -11.26 6.45 -4.77
C CYS A 167 -11.23 5.24 -5.73
N LEU A 168 -11.71 4.07 -5.30
CA LEU A 168 -11.81 2.88 -6.13
C LEU A 168 -12.78 3.10 -7.31
N VAL A 169 -13.98 3.63 -7.05
CA VAL A 169 -14.97 3.88 -8.10
C VAL A 169 -14.47 4.93 -9.09
N ASP A 170 -13.87 6.02 -8.60
CA ASP A 170 -13.35 7.11 -9.44
C ASP A 170 -12.15 6.63 -10.31
N SER A 171 -11.42 5.58 -9.89
CA SER A 171 -10.31 5.01 -10.67
C SER A 171 -10.77 4.08 -11.81
N ILE A 172 -12.03 3.61 -11.77
CA ILE A 172 -12.58 2.71 -12.80
C ILE A 172 -13.06 3.55 -13.99
N PRO A 173 -12.56 3.30 -15.21
CA PRO A 173 -13.04 4.01 -16.40
C PRO A 173 -14.56 3.88 -16.60
N THR A 174 -15.21 4.97 -17.00
CA THR A 174 -16.68 5.00 -17.18
C THR A 174 -17.21 4.05 -18.28
N SER A 175 -16.34 3.59 -19.17
CA SER A 175 -16.66 2.59 -20.20
C SER A 175 -16.79 1.16 -19.67
N VAL A 176 -16.32 0.91 -18.45
CA VAL A 176 -16.29 -0.42 -17.83
C VAL A 176 -17.71 -0.86 -17.44
N LYS A 177 -18.05 -2.10 -17.82
CA LYS A 177 -19.31 -2.77 -17.48
C LYS A 177 -19.10 -3.97 -16.55
N ARG A 178 -17.87 -4.47 -16.47
CA ARG A 178 -17.53 -5.67 -15.69
C ARG A 178 -16.27 -5.42 -14.88
N VAL A 179 -16.32 -5.77 -13.62
CA VAL A 179 -15.18 -5.72 -12.70
C VAL A 179 -14.85 -7.14 -12.24
N ALA A 180 -13.66 -7.60 -12.48
CA ALA A 180 -13.14 -8.86 -11.95
C ALA A 180 -12.23 -8.54 -10.76
N VAL A 181 -12.48 -9.17 -9.62
CA VAL A 181 -11.57 -9.11 -8.47
C VAL A 181 -10.72 -10.37 -8.47
N LEU A 182 -9.42 -10.21 -8.55
CA LEU A 182 -8.47 -11.31 -8.57
C LEU A 182 -7.77 -11.37 -7.21
N GLU A 183 -8.01 -12.44 -6.48
CA GLU A 183 -7.32 -12.78 -5.23
C GLU A 183 -6.34 -13.94 -5.49
N HIS A 184 -5.18 -13.88 -4.86
CA HIS A 184 -4.13 -14.90 -4.94
C HIS A 184 -4.07 -15.72 -3.67
#